data_cefa301963b610458954841356caa489
#
_entry.id   cefa301963b610458954841356caa489
#
_cell.length_a   1.000
_cell.length_b   1.000
_cell.length_c   1.000
_cell.angle_alpha   90.00
_cell.angle_beta   90.00
_cell.angle_gamma   90.00
#
_symmetry.space_group_name_H-M   'P 1'
#
loop_
_entity.id
_entity.type
_entity.pdbx_description
1 polymer ?
#
loop_
_entity_poly.entity_id
_entity_poly.type
_entity_poly.pdbx_seq_one_letter_code
_entity_poly.pdbx_strand_id
1 'polypeptide(L)'
;MCIRDSFKAAAVGDIAEDGTNTRIACTRLTLKKELDNRDIAREAMLYMLHHPQRNGWQKSGNMLCVAEQTADIKIPDGIAIARGSSPRVSGCIGAHLGLIAEQNGKIVAAKLFDVDGKNILPGIWYTLDTLAEAERRQQA
;
A
#
# COMPACT_ATOMS: atom_id res chain seq x y z
N MET A 1 10.52 -21.60 12.30
CA MET A 1 10.14 -20.22 11.95
C MET A 1 10.36 -20.00 10.46
N CYS A 2 9.29 -19.61 9.77
CA CYS A 2 9.42 -19.30 8.34
C CYS A 2 9.73 -17.81 8.18
N ILE A 3 10.89 -17.51 7.67
CA ILE A 3 11.23 -16.17 7.24
C ILE A 3 10.79 -16.06 5.79
N ARG A 4 9.92 -15.10 5.52
CA ARG A 4 9.49 -14.82 4.16
C ARG A 4 10.08 -13.51 3.71
N ASP A 5 11.01 -13.61 2.78
CA ASP A 5 11.61 -12.45 2.15
C ASP A 5 10.85 -12.14 0.87
N SER A 6 10.65 -10.86 0.60
CA SER A 6 10.03 -10.39 -0.62
C SER A 6 11.07 -9.72 -1.49
N PHE A 7 11.07 -10.03 -2.79
CA PHE A 7 12.05 -9.54 -3.73
C PHE A 7 11.36 -8.94 -4.95
N LYS A 8 11.90 -7.82 -5.44
CA LYS A 8 11.56 -7.33 -6.76
C LYS A 8 12.32 -8.19 -7.77
N ALA A 9 11.59 -8.75 -8.73
CA ALA A 9 12.15 -9.69 -9.69
C ALA A 9 11.66 -9.39 -11.11
N ALA A 10 12.38 -9.89 -12.10
CA ALA A 10 11.97 -9.86 -13.48
C ALA A 10 11.83 -11.29 -14.01
N ALA A 11 10.67 -11.58 -14.61
CA ALA A 11 10.43 -12.82 -15.33
C ALA A 11 10.94 -12.67 -16.76
N VAL A 12 11.68 -13.66 -17.26
CA VAL A 12 12.32 -13.64 -18.57
C VAL A 12 12.07 -14.96 -19.29
N GLY A 13 11.96 -14.91 -20.61
CA GLY A 13 11.70 -16.08 -21.45
C GLY A 13 10.21 -16.35 -21.60
N ASP A 14 9.84 -17.63 -21.70
CA ASP A 14 8.44 -18.00 -21.80
C ASP A 14 7.74 -17.74 -20.47
N ILE A 15 6.67 -16.94 -20.50
CA ILE A 15 5.94 -16.50 -19.31
C ILE A 15 4.50 -17.01 -19.42
N ALA A 16 4.05 -17.67 -18.35
CA ALA A 16 2.65 -18.08 -18.20
C ALA A 16 2.07 -17.47 -16.93
N GLU A 17 0.88 -16.92 -17.02
CA GLU A 17 0.18 -16.32 -15.89
C GLU A 17 -1.13 -17.07 -15.63
N ASP A 18 -1.54 -17.18 -14.36
CA ASP A 18 -2.88 -17.69 -14.05
C ASP A 18 -3.93 -16.60 -14.34
N GLY A 19 -5.21 -16.99 -14.38
CA GLY A 19 -6.30 -16.06 -14.71
C GLY A 19 -6.53 -14.95 -13.69
N THR A 20 -5.88 -15.02 -12.51
CA THR A 20 -6.03 -14.03 -11.43
C THR A 20 -4.84 -13.09 -11.33
N ASN A 21 -3.81 -13.27 -12.13
CA ASN A 21 -2.54 -12.53 -12.08
C ASN A 21 -1.81 -12.63 -10.72
N THR A 22 -2.08 -13.69 -9.96
CA THR A 22 -1.42 -13.91 -8.67
C THR A 22 -0.21 -14.82 -8.75
N ARG A 23 -0.08 -15.55 -9.84
CA ARG A 23 1.03 -16.49 -10.06
C ARG A 23 1.56 -16.36 -11.46
N ILE A 24 2.88 -16.44 -11.58
CA ILE A 24 3.58 -16.39 -12.85
C ILE A 24 4.57 -17.56 -12.90
N ALA A 25 4.54 -18.32 -13.99
CA ALA A 25 5.59 -19.26 -14.33
C ALA A 25 6.45 -18.68 -15.46
N CYS A 26 7.75 -18.78 -15.36
CA CYS A 26 8.65 -18.24 -16.36
C CYS A 26 9.87 -19.13 -16.54
N THR A 27 10.54 -19.00 -17.68
CA THR A 27 11.76 -19.74 -17.98
C THR A 27 12.92 -19.29 -17.09
N ARG A 28 13.00 -17.99 -16.81
CA ARG A 28 14.06 -17.41 -15.98
C ARG A 28 13.49 -16.34 -15.07
N LEU A 29 13.91 -16.35 -13.80
CA LEU A 29 13.57 -15.33 -12.83
C LEU A 29 14.86 -14.63 -12.38
N THR A 30 14.92 -13.31 -12.52
CA THR A 30 16.04 -12.50 -12.06
C THR A 30 15.61 -11.70 -10.85
N LEU A 31 16.28 -11.91 -9.71
CA LEU A 31 16.03 -11.14 -8.50
C LEU A 31 16.73 -9.78 -8.61
N LYS A 32 15.98 -8.69 -8.43
CA LYS A 32 16.49 -7.33 -8.56
C LYS A 32 16.78 -6.68 -7.23
N LYS A 33 15.90 -6.87 -6.24
CA LYS A 33 16.00 -6.20 -4.94
C LYS A 33 15.18 -6.93 -3.91
N GLU A 34 15.72 -7.07 -2.69
CA GLU A 34 14.93 -7.49 -1.55
C GLU A 34 14.03 -6.32 -1.11
N LEU A 35 12.77 -6.61 -0.82
CA LEU A 35 11.77 -5.61 -0.45
C LEU A 35 11.44 -5.71 1.04
N ASP A 36 11.48 -4.58 1.74
CA ASP A 36 10.85 -4.45 3.06
C ASP A 36 9.36 -4.12 2.91
N ASN A 37 8.63 -4.03 4.01
CA ASN A 37 7.19 -3.79 3.94
C ASN A 37 6.84 -2.39 3.41
N ARG A 38 7.70 -1.40 3.62
CA ARG A 38 7.53 -0.08 3.02
C ARG A 38 7.64 -0.14 1.50
N ASP A 39 8.60 -0.89 0.99
CA ASP A 39 8.76 -1.11 -0.44
C ASP A 39 7.55 -1.84 -1.02
N ILE A 40 7.03 -2.85 -0.31
CA ILE A 40 5.84 -3.60 -0.73
C ILE A 40 4.63 -2.66 -0.80
N ALA A 41 4.44 -1.80 0.20
CA ALA A 41 3.36 -0.82 0.21
C ALA A 41 3.46 0.13 -0.99
N ARG A 42 4.66 0.62 -1.28
CA ARG A 42 4.90 1.50 -2.43
C ARG A 42 4.60 0.79 -3.75
N GLU A 43 5.09 -0.42 -3.93
CA GLU A 43 4.85 -1.18 -5.16
C GLU A 43 3.36 -1.51 -5.33
N ALA A 44 2.67 -1.83 -4.24
CA ALA A 44 1.22 -2.08 -4.28
C ALA A 44 0.46 -0.82 -4.72
N MET A 45 0.81 0.34 -4.18
CA MET A 45 0.19 1.60 -4.59
C MET A 45 0.49 1.95 -6.05
N LEU A 46 1.73 1.79 -6.49
CA LEU A 46 2.09 2.00 -7.89
C LEU A 46 1.30 1.08 -8.82
N TYR A 47 1.13 -0.17 -8.44
CA TYR A 47 0.33 -1.11 -9.20
C TYR A 47 -1.13 -0.63 -9.32
N MET A 48 -1.74 -0.20 -8.22
CA MET A 48 -3.10 0.33 -8.23
C MET A 48 -3.24 1.60 -9.08
N LEU A 49 -2.23 2.47 -9.07
CA LEU A 49 -2.22 3.68 -9.88
C LEU A 49 -2.15 3.35 -11.38
N HIS A 50 -1.40 2.31 -11.75
CA HIS A 50 -1.29 1.88 -13.14
C HIS A 50 -2.46 1.01 -13.61
N HIS A 51 -3.24 0.46 -12.67
CA HIS A 51 -4.37 -0.41 -12.95
C HIS A 51 -5.63 0.06 -12.20
N PRO A 52 -6.09 1.30 -12.41
CA PRO A 52 -7.16 1.89 -11.59
C PRO A 52 -8.51 1.20 -11.76
N GLN A 53 -8.70 0.46 -12.83
CA GLN A 53 -9.97 -0.18 -13.18
C GLN A 53 -10.23 -1.50 -12.48
N ARG A 54 -9.32 -1.97 -11.65
CA ARG A 54 -9.51 -3.19 -10.86
C ARG A 54 -10.32 -2.86 -9.61
N ASN A 55 -11.62 -2.73 -9.82
CA ASN A 55 -12.58 -2.48 -8.73
C ASN A 55 -12.77 -3.74 -7.88
N GLY A 56 -13.06 -3.55 -6.60
CA GLY A 56 -13.37 -4.64 -5.69
C GLY A 56 -12.17 -5.43 -5.20
N TRP A 57 -10.95 -5.00 -5.52
CA TRP A 57 -9.77 -5.65 -4.97
C TRP A 57 -9.55 -5.18 -3.54
N GLN A 58 -9.99 -6.01 -2.62
CA GLN A 58 -9.85 -5.76 -1.20
C GLN A 58 -9.12 -6.91 -0.57
N LYS A 59 -8.30 -6.61 0.43
CA LYS A 59 -7.61 -7.63 1.19
C LYS A 59 -7.54 -7.21 2.65
N SER A 60 -7.95 -8.11 3.53
CA SER A 60 -7.86 -7.91 4.96
C SER A 60 -7.10 -9.08 5.56
N GLY A 61 -6.07 -8.78 6.34
CA GLY A 61 -5.24 -9.76 7.02
C GLY A 61 -4.49 -9.10 8.15
N ASN A 62 -3.66 -9.89 8.85
CA ASN A 62 -2.95 -9.37 10.02
C ASN A 62 -1.92 -8.31 9.67
N MET A 63 -1.25 -8.44 8.52
CA MET A 63 -0.15 -7.55 8.11
C MET A 63 -0.54 -6.59 6.99
N LEU A 64 -1.66 -6.82 6.32
CA LEU A 64 -2.06 -6.04 5.16
C LEU A 64 -3.57 -5.84 5.17
N CYS A 65 -3.99 -4.59 5.08
CA CYS A 65 -5.39 -4.22 4.90
C CYS A 65 -5.50 -3.26 3.71
N VAL A 66 -6.17 -3.68 2.65
CA VAL A 66 -6.51 -2.81 1.52
C VAL A 66 -8.02 -2.79 1.42
N ALA A 67 -8.63 -1.63 1.58
CA ALA A 67 -10.08 -1.52 1.68
C ALA A 67 -10.60 -0.23 1.05
N GLU A 68 -11.88 -0.24 0.73
CA GLU A 68 -12.56 0.97 0.26
C GLU A 68 -12.91 1.87 1.44
N GLN A 69 -12.65 3.15 1.29
CA GLN A 69 -12.94 4.26 2.21
C GLN A 69 -12.16 4.22 3.52
N THR A 70 -12.07 3.08 4.20
CA THR A 70 -11.39 3.01 5.51
C THR A 70 -10.51 1.78 5.60
N ALA A 71 -9.27 1.98 6.06
CA ALA A 71 -8.34 0.89 6.35
C ALA A 71 -7.60 1.18 7.65
N ASP A 72 -7.38 0.16 8.45
CA ASP A 72 -6.67 0.24 9.72
C ASP A 72 -5.75 -0.97 9.86
N ILE A 73 -4.61 -0.76 10.48
CA ILE A 73 -3.67 -1.85 10.78
C ILE A 73 -3.12 -1.67 12.20
N LYS A 74 -3.10 -2.76 12.97
CA LYS A 74 -2.73 -2.74 14.39
C LYS A 74 -1.42 -3.44 14.69
N ILE A 75 -0.67 -3.79 13.65
CA ILE A 75 0.60 -4.49 13.79
C ILE A 75 1.72 -3.58 13.33
N PRO A 76 2.82 -3.43 14.10
CA PRO A 76 4.00 -2.68 13.64
C PRO A 76 4.51 -3.25 12.32
N ASP A 77 4.98 -2.36 11.44
CA ASP A 77 5.44 -2.72 10.10
C ASP A 77 4.34 -3.29 9.19
N GLY A 78 3.06 -3.20 9.61
CA GLY A 78 1.92 -3.58 8.78
C GLY A 78 1.60 -2.53 7.72
N ILE A 79 0.73 -2.87 6.79
CA ILE A 79 0.35 -2.02 5.66
C ILE A 79 -1.16 -1.82 5.66
N ALA A 80 -1.60 -0.57 5.59
CA ALA A 80 -3.01 -0.23 5.40
C ALA A 80 -3.16 0.76 4.25
N ILE A 81 -3.98 0.45 3.28
CA ILE A 81 -4.24 1.29 2.11
C ILE A 81 -5.74 1.45 1.96
N ALA A 82 -6.21 2.70 1.99
CA ALA A 82 -7.61 3.04 1.75
C ALA A 82 -7.74 3.75 0.41
N ARG A 83 -8.74 3.38 -0.37
CA ARG A 83 -9.04 4.04 -1.63
C ARG A 83 -10.53 4.34 -1.73
N GLY A 84 -10.88 5.42 -2.39
CA GLY A 84 -12.27 5.82 -2.58
C GLY A 84 -12.40 7.33 -2.67
N SER A 85 -13.65 7.83 -2.56
CA SER A 85 -13.93 9.27 -2.67
C SER A 85 -13.44 10.05 -1.45
N SER A 86 -13.45 9.44 -0.26
CA SER A 86 -13.00 10.07 0.99
C SER A 86 -12.22 9.05 1.81
N PRO A 87 -11.04 8.64 1.36
CA PRO A 87 -10.29 7.58 2.04
C PRO A 87 -9.69 8.09 3.35
N ARG A 88 -9.65 7.21 4.34
CA ARG A 88 -8.98 7.47 5.62
C ARG A 88 -8.30 6.21 6.12
N VAL A 89 -7.15 6.39 6.74
CA VAL A 89 -6.35 5.28 7.27
C VAL A 89 -5.91 5.57 8.70
N SER A 90 -5.65 4.51 9.42
CA SER A 90 -5.11 4.56 10.77
C SER A 90 -4.14 3.39 10.95
N GLY A 91 -3.16 3.54 11.83
CA GLY A 91 -2.21 2.48 12.12
C GLY A 91 -1.49 2.68 13.43
N CYS A 92 -0.74 1.68 13.86
CA CYS A 92 0.14 1.78 15.02
C CYS A 92 1.52 2.28 14.60
N ILE A 93 2.38 2.56 15.59
CA ILE A 93 3.77 3.01 15.31
C ILE A 93 4.48 1.98 14.43
N GLY A 94 5.15 2.48 13.40
CA GLY A 94 5.88 1.66 12.43
C GLY A 94 5.04 1.16 11.27
N ALA A 95 3.74 1.42 11.24
CA ALA A 95 2.86 1.02 10.14
C ALA A 95 3.08 1.90 8.91
N HIS A 96 2.81 1.32 7.74
CA HIS A 96 2.90 2.00 6.44
C HIS A 96 1.48 2.23 5.93
N LEU A 97 1.12 3.49 5.74
CA LEU A 97 -0.24 3.89 5.40
C LEU A 97 -0.31 4.50 4.01
N GLY A 98 -1.34 4.15 3.27
CA GLY A 98 -1.58 4.68 1.93
C GLY A 98 -2.99 5.22 1.76
N LEU A 99 -3.12 6.32 1.05
CA LEU A 99 -4.38 6.95 0.69
C LEU A 99 -4.44 7.11 -0.82
N ILE A 100 -5.51 6.63 -1.44
CA ILE A 100 -5.78 6.80 -2.86
C ILE A 100 -7.17 7.43 -2.99
N ALA A 101 -7.22 8.69 -3.40
CA ALA A 101 -8.48 9.40 -3.60
C ALA A 101 -8.96 9.24 -5.03
N GLU A 102 -10.24 8.95 -5.19
CA GLU A 102 -10.88 8.75 -6.47
C GLU A 102 -12.07 9.70 -6.63
N GLN A 103 -12.25 10.23 -7.83
CA GLN A 103 -13.44 10.99 -8.23
C GLN A 103 -13.87 10.57 -9.62
N ASN A 104 -15.15 10.25 -9.78
CA ASN A 104 -15.72 9.86 -11.05
C ASN A 104 -14.97 8.68 -11.72
N GLY A 105 -14.55 7.71 -10.91
CA GLY A 105 -13.84 6.54 -11.41
C GLY A 105 -12.38 6.77 -11.74
N LYS A 106 -11.83 7.96 -11.43
CA LYS A 106 -10.43 8.31 -11.70
C LYS A 106 -9.69 8.60 -10.41
N ILE A 107 -8.44 8.17 -10.35
CA ILE A 107 -7.55 8.49 -9.23
C ILE A 107 -7.08 9.94 -9.38
N VAL A 108 -7.34 10.76 -8.37
CA VAL A 108 -6.99 12.18 -8.38
C VAL A 108 -5.85 12.53 -7.43
N ALA A 109 -5.57 11.69 -6.44
CA ALA A 109 -4.45 11.90 -5.51
C ALA A 109 -4.06 10.58 -4.87
N ALA A 110 -2.78 10.45 -4.50
CA ALA A 110 -2.28 9.31 -3.75
C ALA A 110 -1.14 9.75 -2.84
N LYS A 111 -1.07 9.20 -1.64
CA LYS A 111 -0.02 9.46 -0.66
C LYS A 111 0.33 8.18 0.07
N LEU A 112 1.63 7.98 0.31
CA LEU A 112 2.16 6.91 1.15
C LEU A 112 2.98 7.55 2.27
N PHE A 113 2.76 7.13 3.51
CA PHE A 113 3.43 7.69 4.68
C PHE A 113 3.53 6.66 5.79
N ASP A 114 4.43 6.89 6.73
CA ASP A 114 4.67 5.99 7.86
C ASP A 114 4.22 6.64 9.17
N VAL A 115 3.76 5.81 10.10
CA VAL A 115 3.42 6.25 11.46
C VAL A 115 4.71 6.33 12.27
N ASP A 116 5.22 7.53 12.46
CA ASP A 116 6.50 7.77 13.15
C ASP A 116 6.34 8.08 14.64
N GLY A 117 5.12 8.29 15.11
CA GLY A 117 4.84 8.65 16.51
C GLY A 117 5.16 10.09 16.86
N LYS A 118 5.58 10.91 15.89
CA LYS A 118 5.90 12.33 16.08
C LYS A 118 4.96 13.23 15.30
N ASN A 119 5.00 13.14 13.99
CA ASN A 119 4.17 13.94 13.10
C ASN A 119 2.93 13.17 12.68
N ILE A 120 3.09 11.87 12.45
CA ILE A 120 2.00 10.95 12.16
C ILE A 120 1.83 10.06 13.39
N LEU A 121 0.71 10.23 14.08
CA LEU A 121 0.48 9.60 15.37
C LEU A 121 -0.29 8.26 15.22
N PRO A 122 -0.01 7.28 16.10
CA PRO A 122 -0.76 6.03 16.07
C PRO A 122 -2.20 6.23 16.54
N GLY A 123 -3.12 5.43 16.00
CA GLY A 123 -4.51 5.43 16.40
C GLY A 123 -5.34 6.62 15.90
N ILE A 124 -4.75 7.51 15.11
CA ILE A 124 -5.43 8.66 14.53
C ILE A 124 -5.83 8.33 13.09
N TRP A 125 -7.04 8.71 12.72
CA TRP A 125 -7.52 8.58 11.36
C TRP A 125 -7.02 9.73 10.51
N TYR A 126 -6.26 9.41 9.46
CA TYR A 126 -5.72 10.40 8.53
C TYR A 126 -6.48 10.37 7.22
N THR A 127 -6.85 11.56 6.75
CA THR A 127 -7.32 11.82 5.39
C THR A 127 -6.22 12.59 4.65
N LEU A 128 -6.40 12.84 3.36
CA LEU A 128 -5.45 13.67 2.62
C LEU A 128 -5.33 15.07 3.21
N ASP A 129 -6.43 15.65 3.69
CA ASP A 129 -6.41 16.98 4.31
C ASP A 129 -5.68 17.00 5.65
N THR A 130 -5.97 16.04 6.53
CA THR A 130 -5.31 15.96 7.84
C THR A 130 -3.84 15.62 7.71
N LEU A 131 -3.46 14.81 6.71
CA LEU A 131 -2.08 14.51 6.40
C LEU A 131 -1.35 15.77 5.94
N ALA A 132 -1.95 16.56 5.05
CA ALA A 132 -1.37 17.82 4.60
C ALA A 132 -1.17 18.81 5.75
N GLU A 133 -2.08 18.85 6.72
CA GLU A 133 -1.91 19.65 7.94
C GLU A 133 -0.74 19.17 8.79
N ALA A 134 -0.59 17.87 8.96
CA ALA A 134 0.53 17.30 9.71
C ALA A 134 1.86 17.60 9.02
N GLU A 135 1.92 17.52 7.70
CA GLU A 135 3.12 17.88 6.93
C GLU A 135 3.45 19.37 7.06
N ARG A 136 2.46 20.26 7.07
CA ARG A 136 2.68 21.70 7.27
C ARG A 136 3.24 22.00 8.66
N ARG A 137 2.82 21.29 9.69
CA ARG A 137 3.36 21.46 11.05
C ARG A 137 4.83 21.10 11.14
N GLN A 138 5.31 20.16 10.29
CA GLN A 138 6.73 19.82 10.24
C GLN A 138 7.59 20.95 9.69
N GLN A 139 7.03 21.79 8.85
CA GLN A 139 7.76 22.88 8.19
C GLN A 139 7.74 24.18 8.98
N ALA A 140 7.01 24.20 10.06
CA ALA A 140 6.89 25.39 10.91
C ALA A 140 8.00 25.48 11.95
#